data_df0a48c34af5371d78f2c42099f58d00
#
_entry.id   df0a48c34af5371d78f2c42099f58d00
#
_cell.length_a   1.000
_cell.length_b   1.000
_cell.length_c   1.000
_cell.angle_alpha   90.00
_cell.angle_beta   90.00
_cell.angle_gamma   90.00
#
_symmetry.space_group_name_H-M   'P 1'
#
loop_
_entity.id
_entity.type
_entity.pdbx_description
1 polymer ?
#
loop_
_entity_poly.entity_id
_entity_poly.type
_entity_poly.pdbx_seq_one_letter_code
_entity_poly.pdbx_strand_id
1 'polypeptide(L)'
;MKRSGIMIGLVCLLSFMVLILNEASAQTKAGSPMTLKISHQWPGGSIDKGDFRDRLCRIFAKKVEEKTGGALKFEIYPSSVLFKPTPQYDAMLKGALDLSVFPLDYAAGKVPQFSITLMPCIVKDHNQAMRWKDAPIGKEIEKLCEQNGMKIIAWAWCGGGIASRVKSIKLPTDLKGLKVRAAGKFFETMLYKGGNAAITSMPSSEIYFALQTGALDACITSSSSFESYRLYEQVQHYTSPRNTTIWYMFEPLVMSTISFKKLSPDQQKAIVDVGREMEKFNLEEAIKDDSEVTNLFKAKGVAVYDMTADDLKVWLEVSKKTAWKEFSEQIKGGKELMDMAQDVK
;
A
#
# COMPACT_ATOMS: atom_id res chain seq x y z
N MET A 1 -3.91 -73.60 48.67
CA MET A 1 -2.90 -72.70 48.15
C MET A 1 -3.09 -72.51 46.64
N LYS A 2 -3.52 -71.36 46.13
CA LYS A 2 -3.55 -70.81 44.77
C LYS A 2 -4.83 -69.99 44.58
N ARG A 3 -4.87 -68.78 45.14
CA ARG A 3 -5.87 -67.76 44.81
C ARG A 3 -5.34 -66.34 45.03
N SER A 4 -4.06 -66.06 44.77
CA SER A 4 -3.49 -64.67 44.94
C SER A 4 -2.84 -64.09 43.72
N GLY A 5 -2.85 -64.76 42.56
CA GLY A 5 -2.14 -64.27 41.34
C GLY A 5 -2.96 -63.49 40.33
N ILE A 6 -4.29 -63.48 40.41
CA ILE A 6 -5.17 -62.90 39.35
C ILE A 6 -5.57 -61.46 39.65
N MET A 7 -5.46 -60.94 40.88
CA MET A 7 -5.90 -59.61 41.24
C MET A 7 -4.88 -58.53 40.93
N ILE A 8 -3.57 -58.82 40.86
CA ILE A 8 -2.50 -57.83 40.57
C ILE A 8 -2.42 -57.52 39.08
N GLY A 9 -2.76 -58.51 38.22
CA GLY A 9 -2.74 -58.25 36.75
C GLY A 9 -3.86 -57.34 36.25
N LEU A 10 -5.00 -57.30 36.93
CA LEU A 10 -6.16 -56.50 36.50
C LEU A 10 -6.02 -55.00 36.86
N VAL A 11 -5.32 -54.69 37.96
CA VAL A 11 -5.08 -53.30 38.40
C VAL A 11 -4.04 -52.61 37.51
N CYS A 12 -3.01 -53.31 37.05
CA CYS A 12 -2.02 -52.72 36.12
C CYS A 12 -2.58 -52.46 34.72
N LEU A 13 -3.51 -53.29 34.22
CA LEU A 13 -4.16 -53.07 32.91
C LEU A 13 -5.13 -51.88 32.92
N LEU A 14 -5.84 -51.66 34.03
CA LEU A 14 -6.72 -50.47 34.16
C LEU A 14 -5.95 -49.17 34.32
N SER A 15 -4.77 -49.17 35.00
CA SER A 15 -3.93 -47.98 35.12
C SER A 15 -3.27 -47.59 33.81
N PHE A 16 -2.94 -48.54 32.93
CA PHE A 16 -2.35 -48.24 31.62
C PHE A 16 -3.42 -47.73 30.61
N MET A 17 -4.66 -48.19 30.74
CA MET A 17 -5.77 -47.73 29.88
C MET A 17 -6.25 -46.31 30.24
N VAL A 18 -6.15 -45.88 31.50
CA VAL A 18 -6.47 -44.52 31.95
C VAL A 18 -5.39 -43.52 31.50
N LEU A 19 -4.11 -43.90 31.39
CA LEU A 19 -3.05 -43.03 30.86
C LEU A 19 -3.15 -42.80 29.37
N ILE A 20 -3.62 -43.79 28.59
CA ILE A 20 -3.80 -43.64 27.12
C ILE A 20 -5.03 -42.75 26.80
N LEU A 21 -6.05 -42.77 27.67
CA LEU A 21 -7.25 -41.94 27.50
C LEU A 21 -7.03 -40.46 27.85
N ASN A 22 -5.99 -40.12 28.62
CA ASN A 22 -5.68 -38.71 28.96
C ASN A 22 -4.81 -38.02 27.91
N GLU A 23 -4.07 -38.71 27.06
CA GLU A 23 -3.33 -38.08 25.95
C GLU A 23 -4.22 -37.81 24.71
N ALA A 24 -5.37 -38.49 24.60
CA ALA A 24 -6.30 -38.25 23.48
C ALA A 24 -7.21 -37.01 23.66
N SER A 25 -7.17 -36.35 24.82
CA SER A 25 -8.06 -35.21 25.11
C SER A 25 -7.47 -33.84 24.85
N ALA A 26 -6.24 -33.73 24.33
CA ALA A 26 -5.57 -32.46 24.00
C ALA A 26 -5.60 -32.11 22.52
N GLN A 27 -6.35 -32.83 21.68
CA GLN A 27 -6.72 -32.32 20.37
C GLN A 27 -7.84 -31.28 20.55
N THR A 28 -7.45 -30.04 20.87
CA THR A 28 -8.31 -28.87 20.68
C THR A 28 -8.91 -28.99 19.29
N LYS A 29 -10.25 -29.08 19.21
CA LYS A 29 -10.99 -28.96 17.95
C LYS A 29 -10.48 -27.67 17.28
N ALA A 30 -9.61 -27.79 16.29
CA ALA A 30 -9.28 -26.69 15.42
C ALA A 30 -10.62 -26.25 14.81
N GLY A 31 -11.10 -25.08 15.19
CA GLY A 31 -12.29 -24.49 14.58
C GLY A 31 -12.10 -24.43 13.07
N SER A 32 -13.20 -24.42 12.31
CA SER A 32 -13.09 -24.24 10.85
C SER A 32 -12.21 -23.02 10.53
N PRO A 33 -11.31 -23.11 9.56
CA PRO A 33 -10.46 -22.00 9.20
C PRO A 33 -11.28 -20.74 8.91
N MET A 34 -10.82 -19.59 9.42
CA MET A 34 -11.42 -18.30 9.07
C MET A 34 -10.78 -17.81 7.76
N THR A 35 -11.59 -17.53 6.75
CA THR A 35 -11.12 -16.99 5.48
C THR A 35 -11.29 -15.48 5.48
N LEU A 36 -10.20 -14.77 5.22
CA LEU A 36 -10.12 -13.31 5.11
C LEU A 36 -9.97 -12.89 3.64
N LYS A 37 -10.59 -11.79 3.25
CA LYS A 37 -10.55 -11.26 1.88
C LYS A 37 -9.54 -10.12 1.80
N ILE A 38 -8.63 -10.21 0.84
CA ILE A 38 -7.70 -9.13 0.48
C ILE A 38 -8.09 -8.61 -0.91
N SER A 39 -8.29 -7.30 -1.07
CA SER A 39 -8.57 -6.69 -2.37
C SER A 39 -7.58 -5.57 -2.67
N HIS A 40 -7.23 -5.41 -3.95
CA HIS A 40 -6.43 -4.28 -4.44
C HIS A 40 -6.70 -4.00 -5.91
N GLN A 41 -6.22 -2.83 -6.40
CA GLN A 41 -6.54 -2.36 -7.75
C GLN A 41 -5.60 -2.87 -8.85
N TRP A 42 -4.40 -3.32 -8.51
CA TRP A 42 -3.37 -3.67 -9.48
C TRP A 42 -3.55 -5.05 -10.09
N PRO A 43 -2.99 -5.30 -11.30
CA PRO A 43 -3.06 -6.61 -11.94
C PRO A 43 -2.54 -7.72 -11.03
N GLY A 44 -3.21 -8.87 -11.06
CA GLY A 44 -2.77 -10.06 -10.35
C GLY A 44 -1.63 -10.75 -11.08
N GLY A 45 -0.80 -11.44 -10.29
CA GLY A 45 0.32 -12.23 -10.77
C GLY A 45 0.47 -13.54 -9.99
N SER A 46 1.71 -13.92 -9.74
CA SER A 46 2.09 -15.03 -8.84
C SER A 46 2.88 -14.49 -7.65
N ILE A 47 3.29 -15.38 -6.75
CA ILE A 47 4.11 -15.01 -5.60
C ILE A 47 5.48 -14.42 -6.01
N ASP A 48 5.97 -14.78 -7.21
CA ASP A 48 7.29 -14.41 -7.72
C ASP A 48 7.24 -13.40 -8.87
N LYS A 49 6.09 -13.14 -9.47
CA LYS A 49 5.96 -12.32 -10.69
C LYS A 49 4.75 -11.38 -10.62
N GLY A 50 4.93 -10.19 -11.20
CA GLY A 50 3.90 -9.16 -11.30
C GLY A 50 4.11 -8.03 -10.31
N ASP A 51 3.12 -7.18 -10.16
CA ASP A 51 3.13 -6.02 -9.29
C ASP A 51 3.50 -6.41 -7.84
N PHE A 52 4.48 -5.73 -7.25
CA PHE A 52 4.96 -6.12 -5.92
C PHE A 52 3.87 -6.00 -4.84
N ARG A 53 2.85 -5.17 -5.05
CA ARG A 53 1.72 -5.02 -4.13
C ARG A 53 0.78 -6.25 -4.17
N ASP A 54 0.62 -6.90 -5.32
CA ASP A 54 -0.05 -8.20 -5.42
C ASP A 54 0.82 -9.31 -4.78
N ARG A 55 2.13 -9.27 -5.04
CA ARG A 55 3.10 -10.20 -4.44
C ARG A 55 3.15 -10.04 -2.91
N LEU A 56 3.11 -8.81 -2.40
CA LEU A 56 2.96 -8.52 -0.97
C LEU A 56 1.76 -9.27 -0.38
N CYS A 57 0.57 -9.16 -1.01
CA CYS A 57 -0.62 -9.86 -0.54
C CYS A 57 -0.44 -11.38 -0.51
N ARG A 58 0.16 -11.96 -1.56
CA ARG A 58 0.37 -13.41 -1.67
C ARG A 58 1.39 -13.95 -0.67
N ILE A 59 2.51 -13.25 -0.51
CA ILE A 59 3.56 -13.63 0.44
C ILE A 59 3.03 -13.48 1.87
N PHE A 60 2.36 -12.37 2.16
CA PHE A 60 1.73 -12.12 3.45
C PHE A 60 0.72 -13.23 3.81
N ALA A 61 -0.21 -13.52 2.90
CA ALA A 61 -1.22 -14.56 3.08
C ALA A 61 -0.57 -15.92 3.41
N LYS A 62 0.39 -16.36 2.57
CA LYS A 62 1.11 -17.62 2.78
C LYS A 62 1.79 -17.68 4.15
N LYS A 63 2.54 -16.63 4.52
CA LYS A 63 3.25 -16.59 5.81
C LYS A 63 2.30 -16.60 7.01
N VAL A 64 1.15 -15.90 6.94
CA VAL A 64 0.14 -15.92 8.02
C VAL A 64 -0.54 -17.27 8.09
N GLU A 65 -0.89 -17.91 6.97
CA GLU A 65 -1.45 -19.26 6.94
C GLU A 65 -0.49 -20.25 7.61
N GLU A 66 0.79 -20.22 7.27
CA GLU A 66 1.82 -21.06 7.88
C GLU A 66 1.96 -20.78 9.39
N LYS A 67 2.05 -19.50 9.78
CA LYS A 67 2.24 -19.08 11.18
C LYS A 67 1.04 -19.41 12.08
N THR A 68 -0.16 -19.50 11.50
CA THR A 68 -1.40 -19.84 12.21
C THR A 68 -1.79 -21.31 12.07
N GLY A 69 -0.93 -22.16 11.47
CA GLY A 69 -1.24 -23.59 11.24
C GLY A 69 -2.49 -23.78 10.38
N GLY A 70 -2.80 -22.86 9.47
CA GLY A 70 -3.98 -22.88 8.61
C GLY A 70 -5.28 -22.42 9.28
N ALA A 71 -5.23 -21.88 10.51
CA ALA A 71 -6.41 -21.34 11.17
C ALA A 71 -6.93 -20.05 10.51
N LEU A 72 -6.03 -19.26 9.87
CA LEU A 72 -6.39 -18.18 8.96
C LEU A 72 -6.07 -18.59 7.53
N LYS A 73 -6.97 -18.28 6.61
CA LYS A 73 -6.82 -18.43 5.16
C LYS A 73 -7.17 -17.14 4.45
N PHE A 74 -6.73 -17.00 3.20
CA PHE A 74 -6.95 -15.77 2.46
C PHE A 74 -7.45 -16.03 1.05
N GLU A 75 -8.40 -15.19 0.63
CA GLU A 75 -8.81 -15.04 -0.77
C GLU A 75 -8.34 -13.68 -1.27
N ILE A 76 -7.53 -13.67 -2.35
CA ILE A 76 -6.94 -12.45 -2.90
C ILE A 76 -7.67 -12.05 -4.17
N TYR A 77 -8.15 -10.81 -4.22
CA TYR A 77 -8.94 -10.22 -5.29
C TYR A 77 -8.19 -9.05 -5.92
N PRO A 78 -7.31 -9.30 -6.92
CA PRO A 78 -6.60 -8.26 -7.65
C PRO A 78 -7.50 -7.55 -8.66
N SER A 79 -6.95 -6.54 -9.37
CA SER A 79 -7.57 -5.86 -10.50
C SER A 79 -8.96 -5.25 -10.19
N SER A 80 -9.22 -4.90 -8.94
CA SER A 80 -10.51 -4.33 -8.51
C SER A 80 -11.72 -5.24 -8.78
N VAL A 81 -11.53 -6.57 -8.85
CA VAL A 81 -12.64 -7.51 -9.18
C VAL A 81 -13.68 -7.60 -8.07
N LEU A 82 -13.29 -7.39 -6.80
CA LEU A 82 -14.23 -7.43 -5.67
C LEU A 82 -14.82 -6.05 -5.38
N PHE A 83 -13.96 -5.03 -5.29
CA PHE A 83 -14.35 -3.64 -5.06
C PHE A 83 -13.50 -2.71 -5.91
N LYS A 84 -14.12 -1.65 -6.46
CA LYS A 84 -13.41 -0.54 -7.12
C LYS A 84 -12.45 0.12 -6.13
N PRO A 85 -11.38 0.83 -6.58
CA PRO A 85 -10.33 1.32 -5.69
C PRO A 85 -10.84 2.17 -4.52
N THR A 86 -11.55 3.24 -4.78
CA THR A 86 -12.07 4.14 -3.74
C THR A 86 -13.11 3.49 -2.81
N PRO A 87 -14.10 2.69 -3.30
CA PRO A 87 -15.07 1.98 -2.45
C PRO A 87 -14.47 0.94 -1.48
N GLN A 88 -13.22 0.52 -1.65
CA GLN A 88 -12.58 -0.43 -0.72
C GLN A 88 -12.54 0.10 0.71
N TYR A 89 -12.37 1.42 0.88
CA TYR A 89 -12.43 2.04 2.21
C TYR A 89 -13.78 1.79 2.89
N ASP A 90 -14.88 2.09 2.22
CA ASP A 90 -16.22 1.86 2.77
C ASP A 90 -16.53 0.37 3.02
N ALA A 91 -16.01 -0.51 2.17
CA ALA A 91 -16.14 -1.94 2.36
C ALA A 91 -15.42 -2.42 3.63
N MET A 92 -14.24 -1.88 3.94
CA MET A 92 -13.51 -2.17 5.18
C MET A 92 -14.25 -1.61 6.41
N LEU A 93 -14.79 -0.39 6.34
CA LEU A 93 -15.57 0.21 7.43
C LEU A 93 -16.83 -0.60 7.78
N LYS A 94 -17.38 -1.32 6.81
CA LYS A 94 -18.59 -2.17 7.00
C LYS A 94 -18.22 -3.63 7.30
N GLY A 95 -16.93 -3.99 7.34
CA GLY A 95 -16.46 -5.37 7.50
C GLY A 95 -16.82 -6.30 6.33
N ALA A 96 -17.10 -5.74 5.14
CA ALA A 96 -17.34 -6.49 3.90
C ALA A 96 -16.03 -6.85 3.17
N LEU A 97 -14.95 -6.13 3.48
CA LEU A 97 -13.57 -6.39 3.07
C LEU A 97 -12.68 -6.41 4.31
N ASP A 98 -11.82 -7.41 4.42
CA ASP A 98 -10.97 -7.60 5.59
C ASP A 98 -9.66 -6.82 5.47
N LEU A 99 -8.95 -6.95 4.33
CA LEU A 99 -7.68 -6.27 4.08
C LEU A 99 -7.65 -5.64 2.68
N SER A 100 -6.82 -4.62 2.56
CA SER A 100 -6.51 -4.01 1.27
C SER A 100 -5.08 -3.47 1.24
N VAL A 101 -4.38 -3.58 0.13
CA VAL A 101 -3.30 -2.64 -0.17
C VAL A 101 -3.97 -1.39 -0.72
N PHE A 102 -3.98 -0.33 0.09
CA PHE A 102 -4.86 0.81 -0.13
C PHE A 102 -4.11 2.14 -0.05
N PRO A 103 -4.06 2.93 -1.14
CA PRO A 103 -3.54 4.28 -1.09
C PRO A 103 -4.37 5.13 -0.12
N LEU A 104 -3.81 5.57 1.00
CA LEU A 104 -4.60 6.28 2.03
C LEU A 104 -5.23 7.56 1.51
N ASP A 105 -4.58 8.26 0.59
CA ASP A 105 -5.13 9.48 -0.02
C ASP A 105 -6.47 9.25 -0.75
N TYR A 106 -6.77 8.02 -1.20
CA TYR A 106 -8.07 7.69 -1.80
C TYR A 106 -9.24 7.83 -0.81
N ALA A 107 -8.98 7.82 0.48
CA ALA A 107 -9.96 8.11 1.52
C ALA A 107 -9.97 9.58 1.98
N ALA A 108 -9.13 10.46 1.39
CA ALA A 108 -9.01 11.86 1.80
C ALA A 108 -10.30 12.69 1.66
N GLY A 109 -11.21 12.27 0.79
CA GLY A 109 -12.56 12.86 0.73
C GLY A 109 -13.37 12.70 2.01
N LYS A 110 -13.06 11.70 2.85
CA LYS A 110 -13.69 11.43 4.16
C LYS A 110 -12.78 11.76 5.33
N VAL A 111 -11.49 11.56 5.18
CA VAL A 111 -10.46 11.85 6.17
C VAL A 111 -9.40 12.74 5.52
N PRO A 112 -9.64 14.06 5.45
CA PRO A 112 -8.78 14.99 4.69
C PRO A 112 -7.31 14.99 5.11
N GLN A 113 -7.03 14.61 6.37
CA GLN A 113 -5.67 14.47 6.90
C GLN A 113 -4.84 13.41 6.16
N PHE A 114 -5.47 12.40 5.57
CA PHE A 114 -4.74 11.38 4.79
C PHE A 114 -4.02 11.96 3.57
N SER A 115 -4.38 13.14 3.10
CA SER A 115 -3.66 13.80 2.01
C SER A 115 -2.19 14.08 2.34
N ILE A 116 -1.77 14.09 3.61
CA ILE A 116 -0.34 14.19 3.98
C ILE A 116 0.49 13.04 3.40
N THR A 117 -0.14 11.87 3.17
CA THR A 117 0.51 10.66 2.67
C THR A 117 0.77 10.66 1.16
N LEU A 118 0.37 11.75 0.48
CA LEU A 118 0.67 12.04 -0.92
C LEU A 118 1.03 13.52 -1.12
N MET A 119 1.55 14.17 -0.10
CA MET A 119 1.95 15.57 -0.22
C MET A 119 3.16 15.70 -1.16
N PRO A 120 3.09 16.51 -2.26
CA PRO A 120 4.17 16.58 -3.22
C PRO A 120 5.46 17.10 -2.58
N CYS A 121 6.60 16.52 -2.95
CA CYS A 121 7.95 16.88 -2.51
C CYS A 121 8.20 16.82 -0.99
N ILE A 122 7.30 16.21 -0.17
CA ILE A 122 7.49 16.12 1.28
C ILE A 122 8.44 14.97 1.63
N VAL A 123 8.36 13.87 0.93
CA VAL A 123 9.26 12.72 1.03
C VAL A 123 10.39 12.88 0.03
N LYS A 124 11.64 12.66 0.46
CA LYS A 124 12.86 12.88 -0.34
C LYS A 124 13.38 11.59 -0.98
N ASP A 125 13.23 10.49 -0.28
CA ASP A 125 13.68 9.16 -0.71
C ASP A 125 12.94 8.06 0.04
N HIS A 126 13.06 6.82 -0.43
CA HIS A 126 12.40 5.66 0.16
C HIS A 126 12.82 5.39 1.61
N ASN A 127 14.08 5.66 1.97
CA ASN A 127 14.55 5.44 3.33
C ASN A 127 13.93 6.46 4.30
N GLN A 128 13.83 7.73 3.88
CA GLN A 128 13.10 8.74 4.66
C GLN A 128 11.62 8.36 4.78
N ALA A 129 10.98 7.89 3.71
CA ALA A 129 9.60 7.42 3.73
C ALA A 129 9.37 6.33 4.81
N MET A 130 10.29 5.37 4.91
CA MET A 130 10.19 4.32 5.92
C MET A 130 10.45 4.82 7.34
N ARG A 131 11.30 5.85 7.52
CA ARG A 131 11.51 6.48 8.84
C ARG A 131 10.27 7.20 9.38
N TRP A 132 9.30 7.54 8.52
CA TRP A 132 8.02 8.11 8.99
C TRP A 132 7.35 7.21 10.02
N LYS A 133 7.43 5.91 9.87
CA LYS A 133 6.80 4.94 10.78
C LYS A 133 7.15 5.17 12.24
N ASP A 134 8.43 5.40 12.52
CA ASP A 134 8.93 5.54 13.89
C ASP A 134 8.91 7.00 14.41
N ALA A 135 8.63 7.94 13.50
CA ALA A 135 8.53 9.36 13.79
C ALA A 135 7.13 9.77 14.32
N PRO A 136 6.96 10.97 14.90
CA PRO A 136 5.66 11.48 15.34
C PRO A 136 4.58 11.44 14.27
N ILE A 137 4.92 11.76 13.03
CA ILE A 137 3.98 11.72 11.89
C ILE A 137 3.42 10.31 11.67
N GLY A 138 4.24 9.27 11.77
CA GLY A 138 3.79 7.88 11.59
C GLY A 138 2.81 7.45 12.67
N LYS A 139 3.09 7.79 13.93
CA LYS A 139 2.17 7.51 15.04
C LYS A 139 0.83 8.23 14.87
N GLU A 140 0.84 9.45 14.36
CA GLU A 140 -0.41 10.18 14.12
C GLU A 140 -1.18 9.57 12.92
N ILE A 141 -0.49 9.13 11.86
CA ILE A 141 -1.14 8.39 10.74
C ILE A 141 -1.75 7.08 11.23
N GLU A 142 -1.05 6.29 12.04
CA GLU A 142 -1.58 5.05 12.61
C GLU A 142 -2.83 5.33 13.46
N LYS A 143 -2.78 6.33 14.32
CA LYS A 143 -3.90 6.77 15.15
C LYS A 143 -5.09 7.23 14.29
N LEU A 144 -4.85 8.04 13.26
CA LEU A 144 -5.89 8.47 12.31
C LEU A 144 -6.51 7.26 11.60
N CYS A 145 -5.71 6.27 11.17
CA CYS A 145 -6.23 5.04 10.59
C CYS A 145 -7.13 4.28 11.56
N GLU A 146 -6.69 4.07 12.80
CA GLU A 146 -7.46 3.33 13.81
C GLU A 146 -8.78 4.04 14.16
N GLN A 147 -8.74 5.35 14.32
CA GLN A 147 -9.95 6.18 14.56
C GLN A 147 -10.94 6.13 13.40
N ASN A 148 -10.46 5.85 12.20
CA ASN A 148 -11.24 5.79 10.97
C ASN A 148 -11.40 4.35 10.43
N GLY A 149 -11.37 3.35 11.32
CA GLY A 149 -11.79 1.99 11.04
C GLY A 149 -10.77 1.11 10.31
N MET A 150 -9.53 1.55 10.18
CA MET A 150 -8.44 0.79 9.56
C MET A 150 -7.25 0.62 10.51
N LYS A 151 -6.57 -0.50 10.41
CA LYS A 151 -5.29 -0.75 11.07
C LYS A 151 -4.21 -0.97 10.02
N ILE A 152 -3.10 -0.24 10.12
CA ILE A 152 -1.94 -0.48 9.26
C ILE A 152 -1.28 -1.78 9.69
N ILE A 153 -1.10 -2.70 8.75
CA ILE A 153 -0.49 -4.02 8.95
C ILE A 153 0.95 -4.03 8.43
N ALA A 154 1.19 -3.45 7.25
CA ALA A 154 2.54 -3.29 6.71
C ALA A 154 2.67 -1.92 6.04
N TRP A 155 3.77 -1.22 6.33
CA TRP A 155 4.12 0.03 5.68
C TRP A 155 4.66 -0.23 4.28
N ALA A 156 4.15 0.51 3.31
CA ALA A 156 4.63 0.49 1.94
C ALA A 156 4.55 1.89 1.34
N TRP A 157 5.66 2.36 0.78
CA TRP A 157 5.77 3.61 0.04
C TRP A 157 6.24 3.33 -1.38
N CYS A 158 5.63 3.98 -2.34
CA CYS A 158 6.00 3.89 -3.75
C CYS A 158 6.51 5.24 -4.24
N GLY A 159 7.69 5.25 -4.84
CA GLY A 159 8.16 6.34 -5.68
C GLY A 159 7.44 6.34 -7.01
N GLY A 160 7.46 7.45 -7.72
CA GLY A 160 6.81 7.53 -9.01
C GLY A 160 7.32 8.68 -9.87
N GLY A 161 6.93 8.66 -11.15
CA GLY A 161 7.37 9.60 -12.16
C GLY A 161 6.23 10.32 -12.88
N ILE A 162 6.60 11.02 -13.94
CA ILE A 162 5.68 11.75 -14.83
C ILE A 162 5.80 11.16 -16.23
N ALA A 163 4.71 10.70 -16.81
CA ALA A 163 4.71 10.26 -18.20
C ALA A 163 3.77 11.11 -19.06
N SER A 164 4.15 11.33 -20.31
CA SER A 164 3.42 12.18 -21.23
C SER A 164 3.42 11.63 -22.66
N ARG A 165 2.30 11.80 -23.33
CA ARG A 165 2.12 11.47 -24.76
C ARG A 165 2.72 12.54 -25.68
N VAL A 166 2.85 13.78 -25.24
CA VAL A 166 3.03 14.94 -26.14
C VAL A 166 4.39 15.61 -26.01
N LYS A 167 4.97 15.73 -24.82
CA LYS A 167 6.28 16.36 -24.59
C LYS A 167 6.89 15.94 -23.25
N SER A 168 8.19 16.16 -23.11
CA SER A 168 8.87 15.96 -21.82
C SER A 168 8.37 16.99 -20.80
N ILE A 169 8.14 16.54 -19.57
CA ILE A 169 7.75 17.39 -18.44
C ILE A 169 8.87 17.34 -17.42
N LYS A 170 9.63 18.42 -17.34
CA LYS A 170 10.76 18.57 -16.40
C LYS A 170 10.43 19.52 -15.26
N LEU A 171 9.76 20.62 -15.60
CA LEU A 171 9.40 21.71 -14.69
C LEU A 171 7.88 21.93 -14.64
N PRO A 172 7.35 22.58 -13.59
CA PRO A 172 5.92 22.88 -13.50
C PRO A 172 5.37 23.61 -14.73
N THR A 173 6.13 24.51 -15.33
CA THR A 173 5.74 25.27 -16.53
C THR A 173 5.48 24.41 -17.76
N ASP A 174 6.05 23.22 -17.82
CA ASP A 174 5.84 22.27 -18.93
C ASP A 174 4.42 21.68 -18.93
N LEU A 175 3.68 21.78 -17.81
CA LEU A 175 2.31 21.30 -17.69
C LEU A 175 1.27 22.19 -18.36
N LYS A 176 1.65 23.45 -18.72
CA LYS A 176 0.69 24.44 -19.22
C LYS A 176 -0.16 23.89 -20.36
N GLY A 177 -1.49 23.88 -20.14
CA GLY A 177 -2.50 23.47 -21.10
C GLY A 177 -2.65 21.95 -21.29
N LEU A 178 -1.85 21.13 -20.59
CA LEU A 178 -1.98 19.67 -20.66
C LEU A 178 -3.12 19.16 -19.76
N LYS A 179 -3.83 18.14 -20.24
CA LYS A 179 -4.75 17.34 -19.44
C LYS A 179 -3.95 16.32 -18.64
N VAL A 180 -3.84 16.54 -17.33
CA VAL A 180 -2.94 15.77 -16.47
C VAL A 180 -3.74 15.02 -15.40
N ARG A 181 -3.44 13.74 -15.24
CA ARG A 181 -3.91 12.96 -14.11
C ARG A 181 -2.87 12.98 -13.00
N ALA A 182 -3.30 13.31 -11.81
CA ALA A 182 -2.65 12.91 -10.57
C ALA A 182 -3.69 12.27 -9.64
N ALA A 183 -3.25 11.73 -8.50
CA ALA A 183 -4.11 11.42 -7.38
C ALA A 183 -3.90 12.46 -6.29
N GLY A 184 -4.97 12.76 -5.54
CA GLY A 184 -4.91 13.59 -4.36
C GLY A 184 -5.07 15.09 -4.60
N LYS A 185 -6.02 15.66 -3.86
CA LYS A 185 -6.43 17.07 -3.98
C LYS A 185 -5.23 18.04 -3.95
N PHE A 186 -4.30 17.85 -3.02
CA PHE A 186 -3.19 18.81 -2.85
C PHE A 186 -2.10 18.62 -3.90
N PHE A 187 -1.87 17.39 -4.35
CA PHE A 187 -1.01 17.16 -5.49
C PHE A 187 -1.58 17.82 -6.76
N GLU A 188 -2.85 17.63 -7.01
CA GLU A 188 -3.59 18.24 -8.11
C GLU A 188 -3.56 19.78 -8.02
N THR A 189 -3.70 20.35 -6.81
CA THR A 189 -3.58 21.79 -6.56
C THR A 189 -2.22 22.33 -6.99
N MET A 190 -1.11 21.62 -6.69
CA MET A 190 0.22 22.03 -7.16
C MET A 190 0.30 22.05 -8.67
N LEU A 191 -0.21 21.03 -9.36
CA LEU A 191 -0.17 20.96 -10.82
C LEU A 191 -1.03 22.03 -11.49
N TYR A 192 -2.20 22.30 -10.94
CA TYR A 192 -3.10 23.35 -11.47
C TYR A 192 -2.54 24.75 -11.20
N LYS A 193 -2.27 25.10 -9.93
CA LYS A 193 -1.85 26.46 -9.55
C LYS A 193 -0.42 26.76 -9.94
N GLY A 194 0.47 25.77 -9.90
CA GLY A 194 1.88 25.94 -10.23
C GLY A 194 2.21 25.69 -11.69
N GLY A 195 1.51 24.80 -12.35
CA GLY A 195 1.78 24.39 -13.72
C GLY A 195 0.71 24.78 -14.74
N ASN A 196 -0.41 25.31 -14.29
CA ASN A 196 -1.57 25.63 -15.15
C ASN A 196 -2.05 24.44 -15.99
N ALA A 197 -2.04 23.22 -15.36
CA ALA A 197 -2.55 21.99 -15.95
C ALA A 197 -4.07 21.93 -15.85
N ALA A 198 -4.73 21.27 -16.82
CA ALA A 198 -6.12 20.86 -16.70
C ALA A 198 -6.16 19.50 -15.98
N ILE A 199 -6.73 19.45 -14.79
CA ILE A 199 -6.66 18.27 -13.92
C ILE A 199 -7.82 17.32 -14.17
N THR A 200 -7.49 16.03 -14.20
CA THR A 200 -8.47 14.92 -14.18
C THR A 200 -8.11 13.98 -13.04
N SER A 201 -9.02 13.83 -12.08
CA SER A 201 -8.85 12.93 -10.92
C SER A 201 -9.44 11.57 -11.23
N MET A 202 -8.64 10.50 -11.08
CA MET A 202 -9.07 9.11 -11.26
C MET A 202 -8.12 8.13 -10.58
N PRO A 203 -8.57 6.90 -10.23
CA PRO A 203 -7.68 5.82 -9.80
C PRO A 203 -6.65 5.45 -10.86
N SER A 204 -5.49 4.91 -10.44
CA SER A 204 -4.41 4.54 -11.38
C SER A 204 -4.81 3.44 -12.37
N SER A 205 -5.77 2.59 -12.02
CA SER A 205 -6.31 1.54 -12.90
C SER A 205 -7.04 2.07 -14.16
N GLU A 206 -7.37 3.37 -14.21
CA GLU A 206 -8.07 3.99 -15.33
C GLU A 206 -7.15 4.76 -16.28
N ILE A 207 -5.88 4.96 -15.88
CA ILE A 207 -4.91 5.80 -16.62
C ILE A 207 -4.64 5.28 -18.03
N TYR A 208 -4.44 3.96 -18.20
CA TYR A 208 -4.11 3.38 -19.50
C TYR A 208 -5.13 3.77 -20.56
N PHE A 209 -6.39 3.53 -20.27
CA PHE A 209 -7.48 3.83 -21.21
C PHE A 209 -7.66 5.32 -21.45
N ALA A 210 -7.49 6.14 -20.41
CA ALA A 210 -7.58 7.61 -20.54
C ALA A 210 -6.44 8.20 -21.40
N LEU A 211 -5.23 7.64 -21.32
CA LEU A 211 -4.13 7.98 -22.21
C LEU A 211 -4.42 7.48 -23.65
N GLN A 212 -4.86 6.24 -23.80
CA GLN A 212 -5.16 5.62 -25.10
C GLN A 212 -6.18 6.44 -25.90
N THR A 213 -7.25 6.89 -25.25
CA THR A 213 -8.32 7.67 -25.88
C THR A 213 -7.99 9.18 -26.04
N GLY A 214 -6.87 9.65 -25.48
CA GLY A 214 -6.54 11.08 -25.50
C GLY A 214 -7.35 11.91 -24.50
N ALA A 215 -8.06 11.30 -23.57
CA ALA A 215 -8.68 11.98 -22.44
C ALA A 215 -7.60 12.59 -21.51
N LEU A 216 -6.38 12.02 -21.49
CA LEU A 216 -5.21 12.53 -20.83
C LEU A 216 -4.06 12.77 -21.81
N ASP A 217 -3.26 13.82 -21.56
CA ASP A 217 -1.99 14.09 -22.22
C ASP A 217 -0.81 13.58 -21.40
N ALA A 218 -0.95 13.58 -20.06
CA ALA A 218 0.08 13.14 -19.12
C ALA A 218 -0.52 12.55 -17.85
N CYS A 219 0.29 11.78 -17.13
CA CYS A 219 -0.06 11.24 -15.82
C CYS A 219 1.13 11.20 -14.87
N ILE A 220 0.81 11.25 -13.58
CA ILE A 220 1.76 11.04 -12.49
C ILE A 220 1.22 9.86 -11.67
N THR A 221 2.09 8.87 -11.44
CA THR A 221 1.75 7.66 -10.67
C THR A 221 3.01 6.95 -10.20
N SER A 222 2.87 5.87 -9.42
CA SER A 222 3.99 5.06 -8.94
C SER A 222 4.70 4.30 -10.07
N SER A 223 6.01 4.05 -9.89
CA SER A 223 6.82 3.25 -10.82
C SER A 223 6.17 1.90 -11.10
N SER A 224 5.78 1.17 -10.07
CA SER A 224 5.08 -0.12 -10.22
C SER A 224 3.81 -0.02 -11.08
N SER A 225 3.04 1.07 -10.97
CA SER A 225 1.84 1.28 -11.80
C SER A 225 2.17 1.58 -13.25
N PHE A 226 3.28 2.26 -13.53
CA PHE A 226 3.74 2.48 -14.89
C PHE A 226 4.02 1.16 -15.62
N GLU A 227 4.62 0.19 -14.95
CA GLU A 227 4.87 -1.14 -15.51
C GLU A 227 3.62 -1.99 -15.54
N SER A 228 2.94 -2.17 -14.40
CA SER A 228 1.86 -3.14 -14.25
C SER A 228 0.63 -2.82 -15.09
N TYR A 229 0.38 -1.54 -15.36
CA TYR A 229 -0.65 -1.09 -16.32
C TYR A 229 -0.09 -0.86 -17.73
N ARG A 230 1.18 -1.19 -18.00
CA ARG A 230 1.81 -1.08 -19.32
C ARG A 230 1.71 0.33 -19.93
N LEU A 231 1.83 1.37 -19.09
CA LEU A 231 1.64 2.76 -19.54
C LEU A 231 2.67 3.20 -20.58
N TYR A 232 3.83 2.53 -20.67
CA TYR A 232 4.83 2.72 -21.71
C TYR A 232 4.28 2.55 -23.15
N GLU A 233 3.16 1.85 -23.33
CA GLU A 233 2.52 1.70 -24.64
C GLU A 233 1.77 2.95 -25.10
N GLN A 234 1.44 3.84 -24.17
CA GLN A 234 0.57 4.99 -24.41
C GLN A 234 1.29 6.32 -24.30
N VAL A 235 2.59 6.35 -24.00
CA VAL A 235 3.34 7.58 -23.78
C VAL A 235 4.62 7.63 -24.61
N GLN A 236 5.15 8.82 -24.86
CA GLN A 236 6.38 9.04 -25.61
C GLN A 236 7.51 9.62 -24.74
N HIS A 237 7.17 10.16 -23.57
CA HIS A 237 8.12 10.81 -22.66
C HIS A 237 7.90 10.33 -21.24
N TYR A 238 8.97 10.12 -20.51
CA TYR A 238 8.96 9.71 -19.12
C TYR A 238 10.00 10.48 -18.31
N THR A 239 9.56 11.23 -17.31
CA THR A 239 10.41 11.82 -16.31
C THR A 239 10.53 10.86 -15.16
N SER A 240 11.70 10.25 -15.05
CA SER A 240 12.03 9.14 -14.18
C SER A 240 12.25 9.58 -12.74
N PRO A 241 11.81 8.77 -11.75
CA PRO A 241 12.06 9.02 -10.33
C PRO A 241 13.42 8.50 -9.86
N ARG A 242 14.22 7.85 -10.73
CA ARG A 242 15.41 7.05 -10.38
C ARG A 242 16.43 7.82 -9.55
N ASN A 243 16.62 9.11 -9.79
CA ASN A 243 17.54 9.95 -9.03
C ASN A 243 16.82 10.73 -7.93
N THR A 244 15.67 11.29 -8.26
CA THR A 244 14.81 12.04 -7.35
C THR A 244 13.41 12.20 -7.97
N THR A 245 12.41 12.49 -7.15
CA THR A 245 11.03 12.67 -7.62
C THR A 245 10.23 13.61 -6.72
N ILE A 246 9.16 14.12 -7.31
CA ILE A 246 8.13 14.90 -6.61
C ILE A 246 7.05 14.03 -5.97
N TRP A 247 7.05 12.72 -6.28
CA TRP A 247 5.97 11.78 -5.98
C TRP A 247 6.43 10.65 -5.08
N TYR A 248 5.88 10.61 -3.87
CA TYR A 248 5.85 9.42 -3.02
C TYR A 248 4.43 9.23 -2.50
N MET A 249 3.89 8.02 -2.65
CA MET A 249 2.55 7.67 -2.19
C MET A 249 2.62 6.54 -1.17
N PHE A 250 1.91 6.72 -0.06
CA PHE A 250 1.76 5.69 0.96
C PHE A 250 0.65 4.72 0.57
N GLU A 251 1.02 3.48 0.30
CA GLU A 251 0.15 2.40 -0.16
C GLU A 251 0.25 1.18 0.78
N PRO A 252 -0.09 1.33 2.07
CA PRO A 252 0.08 0.28 3.07
C PRO A 252 -0.86 -0.89 2.84
N LEU A 253 -0.48 -2.09 3.36
CA LEU A 253 -1.45 -3.13 3.65
C LEU A 253 -2.21 -2.71 4.91
N VAL A 254 -3.50 -2.49 4.77
CA VAL A 254 -4.40 -2.13 5.88
C VAL A 254 -5.44 -3.21 6.12
N MET A 255 -5.91 -3.32 7.35
CA MET A 255 -6.98 -4.25 7.77
C MET A 255 -8.14 -3.50 8.39
N SER A 256 -9.36 -3.92 8.11
CA SER A 256 -10.56 -3.47 8.80
C SER A 256 -10.43 -3.71 10.31
N THR A 257 -10.67 -2.68 11.13
CA THR A 257 -10.66 -2.84 12.60
C THR A 257 -11.77 -3.79 13.07
N ILE A 258 -12.88 -3.89 12.31
CA ILE A 258 -13.96 -4.85 12.58
C ILE A 258 -13.45 -6.27 12.41
N SER A 259 -12.75 -6.55 11.30
CA SER A 259 -12.19 -7.88 11.03
C SER A 259 -11.05 -8.21 12.00
N PHE A 260 -10.17 -7.25 12.29
CA PHE A 260 -9.07 -7.43 13.24
C PHE A 260 -9.56 -7.82 14.64
N LYS A 261 -10.62 -7.18 15.14
CA LYS A 261 -11.20 -7.48 16.45
C LYS A 261 -11.88 -8.87 16.55
N LYS A 262 -12.20 -9.51 15.43
CA LYS A 262 -12.74 -10.89 15.42
C LYS A 262 -11.65 -11.95 15.58
N LEU A 263 -10.39 -11.60 15.39
CA LEU A 263 -9.26 -12.51 15.50
C LEU A 263 -8.90 -12.78 16.96
N SER A 264 -8.43 -14.00 17.25
CA SER A 264 -7.83 -14.31 18.56
C SER A 264 -6.55 -13.49 18.78
N PRO A 265 -6.07 -13.30 20.02
CA PRO A 265 -4.82 -12.62 20.32
C PRO A 265 -3.62 -13.19 19.53
N ASP A 266 -3.52 -14.51 19.40
CA ASP A 266 -2.44 -15.16 18.64
C ASP A 266 -2.55 -14.90 17.14
N GLN A 267 -3.76 -14.90 16.58
CA GLN A 267 -4.01 -14.54 15.19
C GLN A 267 -3.70 -13.06 14.92
N GLN A 268 -4.10 -12.16 15.82
CA GLN A 268 -3.76 -10.74 15.73
C GLN A 268 -2.24 -10.54 15.74
N LYS A 269 -1.55 -11.25 16.64
CA LYS A 269 -0.09 -11.21 16.72
C LYS A 269 0.54 -11.73 15.42
N ALA A 270 0.06 -12.84 14.86
CA ALA A 270 0.56 -13.40 13.60
C ALA A 270 0.42 -12.40 12.43
N ILE A 271 -0.75 -11.75 12.29
CA ILE A 271 -1.02 -10.72 11.29
C ILE A 271 -0.03 -9.56 11.41
N VAL A 272 0.15 -9.03 12.62
CA VAL A 272 1.03 -7.86 12.86
C VAL A 272 2.50 -8.22 12.65
N ASP A 273 2.95 -9.37 13.16
CA ASP A 273 4.34 -9.80 13.02
C ASP A 273 4.72 -10.01 11.55
N VAL A 274 3.88 -10.74 10.79
CA VAL A 274 4.12 -10.97 9.35
C VAL A 274 4.05 -9.65 8.59
N GLY A 275 3.12 -8.76 8.93
CA GLY A 275 3.06 -7.43 8.33
C GLY A 275 4.39 -6.67 8.46
N ARG A 276 4.98 -6.67 9.65
CA ARG A 276 6.30 -6.04 9.90
C ARG A 276 7.43 -6.70 9.10
N GLU A 277 7.41 -8.03 8.96
CA GLU A 277 8.38 -8.74 8.12
C GLU A 277 8.30 -8.30 6.65
N MET A 278 7.09 -7.98 6.16
CA MET A 278 6.88 -7.56 4.77
C MET A 278 7.38 -6.15 4.46
N GLU A 279 7.62 -5.31 5.46
CA GLU A 279 8.07 -3.93 5.24
C GLU A 279 9.43 -3.84 4.54
N LYS A 280 10.34 -4.77 4.86
CA LYS A 280 11.63 -4.88 4.16
C LYS A 280 11.44 -5.23 2.69
N PHE A 281 10.59 -6.21 2.39
CA PHE A 281 10.23 -6.58 1.02
C PHE A 281 9.66 -5.38 0.26
N ASN A 282 8.72 -4.64 0.86
CA ASN A 282 8.11 -3.47 0.25
C ASN A 282 9.14 -2.39 -0.12
N LEU A 283 10.08 -2.11 0.80
CA LEU A 283 11.13 -1.13 0.57
C LEU A 283 12.06 -1.54 -0.58
N GLU A 284 12.53 -2.79 -0.57
CA GLU A 284 13.45 -3.33 -1.58
C GLU A 284 12.82 -3.32 -2.97
N GLU A 285 11.56 -3.77 -3.09
CA GLU A 285 10.85 -3.80 -4.38
C GLU A 285 10.53 -2.39 -4.89
N ALA A 286 10.12 -1.47 -4.02
CA ALA A 286 9.82 -0.09 -4.43
C ALA A 286 11.07 0.65 -4.94
N ILE A 287 12.23 0.47 -4.29
CA ILE A 287 13.51 1.05 -4.76
C ILE A 287 13.90 0.43 -6.12
N LYS A 288 13.74 -0.88 -6.25
CA LYS A 288 14.06 -1.61 -7.47
C LYS A 288 13.20 -1.14 -8.65
N ASP A 289 11.90 -0.97 -8.43
CA ASP A 289 10.95 -0.54 -9.45
C ASP A 289 11.33 0.82 -10.07
N ASP A 290 11.83 1.78 -9.29
CA ASP A 290 12.22 3.09 -9.82
C ASP A 290 13.31 2.99 -10.91
N SER A 291 14.23 2.04 -10.77
CA SER A 291 15.29 1.80 -11.74
C SER A 291 14.86 0.88 -12.87
N GLU A 292 14.18 -0.23 -12.56
CA GLU A 292 13.78 -1.24 -13.56
C GLU A 292 12.73 -0.70 -14.51
N VAL A 293 11.74 0.04 -14.00
CA VAL A 293 10.71 0.69 -14.83
C VAL A 293 11.32 1.77 -15.72
N THR A 294 12.27 2.54 -15.21
CA THR A 294 13.02 3.50 -16.02
C THR A 294 13.73 2.83 -17.20
N ASN A 295 14.40 1.70 -16.94
CA ASN A 295 15.07 0.92 -17.98
C ASN A 295 14.07 0.28 -18.96
N LEU A 296 12.94 -0.20 -18.48
CA LEU A 296 11.86 -0.75 -19.31
C LEU A 296 11.33 0.30 -20.28
N PHE A 297 11.00 1.52 -19.79
CA PHE A 297 10.51 2.61 -20.65
C PHE A 297 11.53 2.96 -21.73
N LYS A 298 12.82 3.06 -21.38
CA LYS A 298 13.90 3.28 -22.34
C LYS A 298 13.98 2.15 -23.37
N ALA A 299 13.88 0.90 -22.96
CA ALA A 299 13.90 -0.26 -23.86
C ALA A 299 12.68 -0.32 -24.78
N LYS A 300 11.55 0.28 -24.38
CA LYS A 300 10.34 0.42 -25.19
C LYS A 300 10.36 1.65 -26.12
N GLY A 301 11.46 2.37 -26.19
CA GLY A 301 11.63 3.53 -27.08
C GLY A 301 11.03 4.82 -26.55
N VAL A 302 10.60 4.87 -25.29
CA VAL A 302 10.14 6.10 -24.64
C VAL A 302 11.33 7.00 -24.32
N ALA A 303 11.22 8.29 -24.63
CA ALA A 303 12.25 9.28 -24.30
C ALA A 303 12.29 9.51 -22.78
N VAL A 304 13.35 9.05 -22.14
CA VAL A 304 13.50 9.11 -20.67
C VAL A 304 14.35 10.31 -20.28
N TYR A 305 13.86 11.05 -19.30
CA TYR A 305 14.58 12.12 -18.62
C TYR A 305 14.66 11.80 -17.11
N ASP A 306 15.85 11.74 -16.55
CA ASP A 306 16.04 11.58 -15.12
C ASP A 306 15.93 12.96 -14.44
N MET A 307 14.95 13.11 -13.53
CA MET A 307 14.76 14.36 -12.79
C MET A 307 16.03 14.73 -12.03
N THR A 308 16.42 16.00 -12.11
CA THR A 308 17.60 16.52 -11.42
C THR A 308 17.23 17.12 -10.06
N ALA A 309 18.24 17.29 -9.20
CA ALA A 309 18.04 17.98 -7.93
C ALA A 309 17.63 19.46 -8.12
N ASP A 310 18.04 20.09 -9.21
CA ASP A 310 17.65 21.49 -9.50
C ASP A 310 16.19 21.55 -9.99
N ASP A 311 15.74 20.60 -10.79
CA ASP A 311 14.32 20.48 -11.15
C ASP A 311 13.46 20.31 -9.89
N LEU A 312 13.88 19.40 -8.99
CA LEU A 312 13.16 19.15 -7.74
C LEU A 312 13.06 20.41 -6.87
N LYS A 313 14.09 21.25 -6.82
CA LYS A 313 14.03 22.53 -6.10
C LYS A 313 12.92 23.45 -6.62
N VAL A 314 12.76 23.52 -7.94
CA VAL A 314 11.69 24.32 -8.57
C VAL A 314 10.32 23.77 -8.19
N TRP A 315 10.13 22.44 -8.27
CA TRP A 315 8.88 21.79 -7.86
C TRP A 315 8.59 21.99 -6.37
N LEU A 316 9.60 21.88 -5.51
CA LEU A 316 9.47 22.10 -4.08
C LEU A 316 8.99 23.50 -3.73
N GLU A 317 9.55 24.54 -4.38
CA GLU A 317 9.11 25.92 -4.16
C GLU A 317 7.66 26.16 -4.61
N VAL A 318 7.23 25.51 -5.68
CA VAL A 318 5.82 25.53 -6.11
C VAL A 318 4.94 24.78 -5.11
N SER A 319 5.37 23.60 -4.63
CA SER A 319 4.65 22.82 -3.63
C SER A 319 4.42 23.63 -2.35
N LYS A 320 5.45 24.28 -1.83
CA LYS A 320 5.37 25.14 -0.62
C LYS A 320 4.36 26.27 -0.77
N LYS A 321 4.35 26.92 -1.93
CA LYS A 321 3.47 28.08 -2.21
C LYS A 321 2.02 27.68 -2.50
N THR A 322 1.75 26.41 -2.83
CA THR A 322 0.45 25.90 -3.23
C THR A 322 -0.05 24.81 -2.28
N ALA A 323 0.31 23.56 -2.55
CA ALA A 323 -0.17 22.37 -1.85
C ALA A 323 0.07 22.42 -0.33
N TRP A 324 1.31 22.72 0.11
CA TRP A 324 1.66 22.73 1.52
C TRP A 324 0.94 23.85 2.28
N LYS A 325 0.90 25.04 1.69
CA LYS A 325 0.18 26.17 2.26
C LYS A 325 -1.29 25.85 2.42
N GLU A 326 -1.95 25.39 1.36
CA GLU A 326 -3.38 25.10 1.41
C GLU A 326 -3.73 23.94 2.34
N PHE A 327 -2.92 22.89 2.38
CA PHE A 327 -3.12 21.82 3.33
C PHE A 327 -3.03 22.33 4.78
N SER A 328 -2.01 23.11 5.09
CA SER A 328 -1.81 23.68 6.43
C SER A 328 -2.94 24.61 6.84
N GLU A 329 -3.52 25.37 5.91
CA GLU A 329 -4.59 26.36 6.18
C GLU A 329 -5.99 25.75 6.18
N GLN A 330 -6.25 24.74 5.31
CA GLN A 330 -7.60 24.22 5.08
C GLN A 330 -7.92 22.98 5.91
N ILE A 331 -6.90 22.20 6.30
CA ILE A 331 -7.11 20.93 6.97
C ILE A 331 -6.92 21.09 8.48
N LYS A 332 -7.90 20.60 9.26
CA LYS A 332 -7.80 20.60 10.71
C LYS A 332 -6.58 19.76 11.15
N GLY A 333 -5.64 20.38 11.86
CA GLY A 333 -4.36 19.78 12.24
C GLY A 333 -3.35 19.67 11.07
N GLY A 334 -3.63 20.33 9.93
CA GLY A 334 -2.80 20.25 8.74
C GLY A 334 -1.40 20.85 8.95
N LYS A 335 -1.33 21.97 9.69
CA LYS A 335 -0.04 22.60 10.01
C LYS A 335 0.83 21.66 10.85
N GLU A 336 0.28 21.08 11.89
CA GLU A 336 0.97 20.15 12.78
C GLU A 336 1.44 18.90 12.04
N LEU A 337 0.61 18.35 11.15
CA LEU A 337 1.00 17.23 10.29
C LEU A 337 2.15 17.59 9.35
N MET A 338 2.11 18.78 8.75
CA MET A 338 3.18 19.27 7.89
C MET A 338 4.49 19.47 8.67
N ASP A 339 4.42 20.04 9.87
CA ASP A 339 5.59 20.24 10.71
C ASP A 339 6.22 18.88 11.08
N MET A 340 5.40 17.91 11.56
CA MET A 340 5.88 16.56 11.87
C MET A 340 6.51 15.85 10.64
N ALA A 341 5.91 16.02 9.46
CA ALA A 341 6.40 15.39 8.24
C ALA A 341 7.75 15.98 7.77
N GLN A 342 7.93 17.28 7.91
CA GLN A 342 9.18 17.98 7.56
C GLN A 342 10.33 17.67 8.52
N ASP A 343 10.02 17.31 9.78
CA ASP A 343 11.01 16.97 10.81
C ASP A 343 11.64 15.57 10.60
N VAL A 344 11.09 14.72 9.75
CA VAL A 344 11.69 13.43 9.41
C VAL A 344 12.91 13.63 8.52
N LYS A 345 14.10 13.34 9.09
CA LYS A 345 15.40 13.51 8.42
C LYS A 345 15.82 12.26 7.68
#